data_7d6aa66d7b1e8c89ba7f5b4874e10dea
#
_entry.id   7d6aa66d7b1e8c89ba7f5b4874e10dea
#
_cell.length_a   1.000
_cell.length_b   1.000
_cell.length_c   1.000
_cell.angle_alpha   90.00
_cell.angle_beta   90.00
_cell.angle_gamma   90.00
#
_symmetry.space_group_name_H-M   'P 1'
#
loop_
_entity.id
_entity.type
_entity.pdbx_description
1 polymer ?
#
loop_
_entity_poly.entity_id
_entity_poly.type
_entity_poly.pdbx_seq_one_letter_code
_entity_poly.pdbx_strand_id
1 'polypeptide(L)'
;MERATDEAQETGSATVEAEHVLLAIAAEPENTTRELLDSAGLDRQRIRDALDEEFKRSLGAAGVVVEGRELPGPRRSVKRPSRMGASVRLILERGVAAADNKRNLRPAHLLLGVLRLNVGTVPRALALTGADLDELTARVRRSLPDEAEKR
;
A
#
# COMPACT_ATOMS: atom_id res chain seq x y z
N MET A 1 3.65 -4.76 -10.72
CA MET A 1 2.98 -5.78 -9.88
C MET A 1 3.91 -6.88 -9.32
N GLU A 2 5.03 -7.17 -9.97
CA GLU A 2 5.99 -8.18 -9.49
C GLU A 2 6.46 -7.91 -8.06
N ARG A 3 6.85 -6.66 -7.76
CA ARG A 3 7.28 -6.30 -6.39
C ARG A 3 6.18 -6.49 -5.35
N ALA A 4 4.93 -6.19 -5.71
CA ALA A 4 3.81 -6.42 -4.80
C ALA A 4 3.62 -7.93 -4.54
N THR A 5 3.82 -8.75 -5.55
CA THR A 5 3.81 -10.21 -5.41
C THR A 5 4.95 -10.69 -4.51
N ASP A 6 6.15 -10.10 -4.67
CA ASP A 6 7.29 -10.41 -3.81
C ASP A 6 7.01 -10.03 -2.36
N GLU A 7 6.44 -8.86 -2.12
CA GLU A 7 6.05 -8.43 -0.77
C GLU A 7 5.02 -9.39 -0.15
N ALA A 8 4.03 -9.81 -0.93
CA ALA A 8 3.04 -10.77 -0.46
C ALA A 8 3.68 -12.14 -0.13
N GLN A 9 4.61 -12.60 -0.96
CA GLN A 9 5.33 -13.83 -0.72
C GLN A 9 6.17 -13.77 0.55
N GLU A 10 6.87 -12.65 0.79
CA GLU A 10 7.69 -12.45 1.99
C GLU A 10 6.85 -12.48 3.27
N THR A 11 5.62 -12.01 3.21
CA THR A 11 4.71 -12.01 4.37
C THR A 11 3.91 -13.31 4.50
N GLY A 12 4.10 -14.25 3.58
CA GLY A 12 3.37 -15.52 3.60
C GLY A 12 1.92 -15.41 3.16
N SER A 13 1.54 -14.31 2.51
CA SER A 13 0.18 -14.11 2.03
C SER A 13 -0.11 -14.92 0.77
N ALA A 14 -1.29 -15.54 0.71
CA ALA A 14 -1.75 -16.28 -0.47
C ALA A 14 -2.26 -15.36 -1.58
N THR A 15 -2.56 -14.10 -1.25
CA THR A 15 -3.08 -13.10 -2.18
C THR A 15 -2.27 -11.82 -2.09
N VAL A 16 -2.23 -11.07 -3.21
CA VAL A 16 -1.67 -9.72 -3.22
C VAL A 16 -2.77 -8.75 -2.80
N GLU A 17 -2.53 -8.01 -1.74
CA GLU A 17 -3.48 -7.04 -1.18
C GLU A 17 -2.92 -5.61 -1.25
N ALA A 18 -3.73 -4.63 -0.86
CA ALA A 18 -3.38 -3.21 -0.92
C ALA A 18 -2.07 -2.89 -0.18
N GLU A 19 -1.83 -3.51 0.97
CA GLU A 19 -0.60 -3.32 1.75
C GLU A 19 0.65 -3.74 0.97
N HIS A 20 0.55 -4.78 0.17
CA HIS A 20 1.67 -5.24 -0.65
C HIS A 20 1.97 -4.25 -1.79
N VAL A 21 0.94 -3.66 -2.39
CA VAL A 21 1.10 -2.61 -3.40
C VAL A 21 1.76 -1.37 -2.79
N LEU A 22 1.30 -0.95 -1.62
CA LEU A 22 1.87 0.21 -0.92
C LEU A 22 3.35 -0.01 -0.57
N LEU A 23 3.69 -1.18 -0.02
CA LEU A 23 5.08 -1.54 0.29
C LEU A 23 5.95 -1.59 -0.97
N ALA A 24 5.42 -2.12 -2.07
CA ALA A 24 6.14 -2.17 -3.34
C ALA A 24 6.46 -0.77 -3.88
N ILE A 25 5.51 0.16 -3.80
CA ILE A 25 5.73 1.56 -4.20
C ILE A 25 6.82 2.20 -3.32
N ALA A 26 6.76 1.98 -2.02
CA ALA A 26 7.74 2.51 -1.06
C ALA A 26 9.14 1.91 -1.23
N ALA A 27 9.25 0.73 -1.81
CA ALA A 27 10.52 0.05 -2.06
C ALA A 27 11.13 0.39 -3.43
N GLU A 28 10.39 1.03 -4.32
CA GLU A 28 10.85 1.32 -5.69
C GLU A 28 12.02 2.31 -5.67
N PRO A 29 13.20 1.95 -6.24
CA PRO A 29 14.33 2.87 -6.30
C PRO A 29 14.07 4.01 -7.28
N GLU A 30 14.58 5.19 -6.97
CA GLU A 30 14.59 6.36 -7.86
C GLU A 30 13.21 6.74 -8.43
N ASN A 31 12.16 6.65 -7.62
CA ASN A 31 10.80 6.94 -8.05
C ASN A 31 10.29 8.19 -7.34
N THR A 32 9.73 9.13 -8.10
CA THR A 32 9.11 10.35 -7.57
C THR A 32 8.02 10.01 -6.55
N THR A 33 7.25 8.97 -6.79
CA THR A 33 6.18 8.52 -5.89
C THR A 33 6.74 8.06 -4.55
N ARG A 34 7.85 7.33 -4.57
CA ARG A 34 8.56 6.96 -3.34
C ARG A 34 9.05 8.19 -2.57
N GLU A 35 9.61 9.16 -3.27
CA GLU A 35 10.07 10.42 -2.66
C GLU A 35 8.93 11.17 -1.96
N LEU A 36 7.74 11.17 -2.56
CA LEU A 36 6.54 11.77 -1.96
C LEU A 36 6.14 11.04 -0.68
N LEU A 37 6.21 9.71 -0.68
CA LEU A 37 5.96 8.91 0.52
C LEU A 37 7.00 9.21 1.61
N ASP A 38 8.27 9.24 1.25
CA ASP A 38 9.36 9.54 2.18
C ASP A 38 9.18 10.93 2.81
N SER A 39 8.81 11.93 2.02
CA SER A 39 8.57 13.28 2.52
C SER A 39 7.36 13.39 3.46
N ALA A 40 6.42 12.47 3.35
CA ALA A 40 5.29 12.37 4.27
C ALA A 40 5.62 11.53 5.52
N GLY A 41 6.85 11.04 5.65
CA GLY A 41 7.27 10.16 6.74
C GLY A 41 6.82 8.72 6.57
N LEU A 42 6.45 8.33 5.36
CA LEU A 42 5.92 7.01 5.04
C LEU A 42 6.91 6.21 4.20
N ASP A 43 8.12 6.01 4.73
CA ASP A 43 9.06 5.08 4.12
C ASP A 43 8.58 3.61 4.31
N ARG A 44 9.22 2.69 3.62
CA ARG A 44 8.83 1.27 3.66
C ARG A 44 8.83 0.71 5.09
N GLN A 45 9.82 1.06 5.90
CA GLN A 45 9.92 0.58 7.28
C GLN A 45 8.78 1.14 8.14
N ARG A 46 8.47 2.42 7.99
CA ARG A 46 7.37 3.05 8.73
C ARG A 46 6.03 2.40 8.38
N ILE A 47 5.82 2.11 7.10
CA ILE A 47 4.61 1.44 6.64
C ILE A 47 4.52 0.03 7.23
N ARG A 48 5.62 -0.73 7.23
CA ARG A 48 5.66 -2.06 7.85
C ARG A 48 5.31 -2.02 9.33
N ASP A 49 5.91 -1.10 10.06
CA ASP A 49 5.67 -0.93 11.49
C ASP A 49 4.19 -0.60 11.76
N ALA A 50 3.60 0.26 10.94
CA ALA A 50 2.19 0.62 11.06
C ALA A 50 1.26 -0.56 10.75
N LEU A 51 1.58 -1.36 9.75
CA LEU A 51 0.83 -2.57 9.41
C LEU A 51 0.92 -3.61 10.54
N ASP A 52 2.10 -3.80 11.13
CA ASP A 52 2.28 -4.70 12.26
C ASP A 52 1.48 -4.24 13.48
N GLU A 53 1.50 -2.96 13.77
CA GLU A 53 0.73 -2.38 14.88
C GLU A 53 -0.77 -2.50 14.64
N GLU A 54 -1.23 -2.25 13.41
CA GLU A 54 -2.63 -2.43 13.05
C GLU A 54 -3.08 -3.89 13.24
N PHE A 55 -2.25 -4.83 12.81
CA PHE A 55 -2.52 -6.24 12.99
C PHE A 55 -2.68 -6.61 14.47
N LYS A 56 -1.78 -6.15 15.32
CA LYS A 56 -1.85 -6.38 16.77
C LYS A 56 -3.12 -5.77 17.39
N ARG A 57 -3.48 -4.56 16.97
CA ARG A 57 -4.71 -3.90 17.43
C ARG A 57 -5.97 -4.65 16.99
N SER A 58 -5.98 -5.14 15.76
CA SER A 58 -7.11 -5.93 15.23
C SER A 58 -7.26 -7.26 15.98
N LEU A 59 -6.16 -7.92 16.32
CA LEU A 59 -6.19 -9.11 17.16
C LEU A 59 -6.75 -8.81 18.56
N GLY A 60 -6.31 -7.71 19.17
CA GLY A 60 -6.81 -7.27 20.47
C GLY A 60 -8.31 -6.99 20.46
N ALA A 61 -8.81 -6.31 19.43
CA ALA A 61 -10.24 -6.05 19.25
C ALA A 61 -11.05 -7.34 19.06
N ALA A 62 -10.45 -8.38 18.48
CA ALA A 62 -11.06 -9.69 18.31
C ALA A 62 -10.98 -10.57 19.59
N GLY A 63 -10.44 -10.03 20.69
CA GLY A 63 -10.31 -10.76 21.96
C GLY A 63 -9.06 -11.64 22.06
N VAL A 64 -8.14 -11.52 21.11
CA VAL A 64 -6.84 -12.24 21.15
C VAL A 64 -5.85 -11.40 21.93
N VAL A 65 -5.50 -11.83 23.13
CA VAL A 65 -4.49 -11.18 23.97
C VAL A 65 -3.13 -11.80 23.67
N VAL A 66 -2.22 -10.98 23.15
CA VAL A 66 -0.82 -11.37 22.96
C VAL A 66 -0.03 -10.94 24.19
N GLU A 67 -0.17 -11.71 25.29
CA GLU A 67 0.61 -11.46 26.50
C GLU A 67 2.01 -12.06 26.37
N GLY A 68 3.02 -11.17 26.30
CA GLY A 68 4.42 -11.55 26.47
C GLY A 68 4.99 -12.57 25.47
N ARG A 69 4.25 -12.94 24.45
CA ARG A 69 4.74 -13.77 23.36
C ARG A 69 4.88 -12.93 22.11
N GLU A 70 6.08 -12.86 21.61
CA GLU A 70 6.28 -12.34 20.27
C GLU A 70 5.51 -13.23 19.30
N LEU A 71 4.59 -12.63 18.55
CA LEU A 71 4.00 -13.33 17.42
C LEU A 71 5.14 -13.73 16.48
N PRO A 72 5.18 -14.98 16.01
CA PRO A 72 6.18 -15.34 15.01
C PRO A 72 6.06 -14.35 13.85
N GLY A 73 7.19 -13.76 13.48
CA GLY A 73 7.24 -12.83 12.35
C GLY A 73 6.70 -13.49 11.08
N PRO A 74 6.28 -12.69 10.10
CA PRO A 74 5.80 -13.21 8.83
C PRO A 74 6.89 -14.11 8.22
N ARG A 75 6.50 -15.28 7.77
CA ARG A 75 7.39 -16.23 7.10
C ARG A 75 7.18 -16.14 5.60
N ARG A 76 8.28 -16.11 4.87
CA ARG A 76 8.23 -16.19 3.41
C ARG A 76 7.54 -17.50 3.00
N SER A 77 6.54 -17.39 2.15
CA SER A 77 5.89 -18.57 1.55
C SER A 77 6.75 -19.16 0.44
N VAL A 78 6.77 -20.48 0.34
CA VAL A 78 7.42 -21.17 -0.78
C VAL A 78 6.67 -20.93 -2.09
N LYS A 79 5.37 -20.71 -2.02
CA LYS A 79 4.53 -20.44 -3.20
C LYS A 79 4.38 -18.94 -3.41
N ARG A 80 4.55 -18.49 -4.66
CA ARG A 80 4.19 -17.13 -5.04
C ARG A 80 2.67 -16.98 -5.00
N PRO A 81 2.15 -15.84 -4.51
CA PRO A 81 0.73 -15.54 -4.60
C PRO A 81 0.27 -15.54 -6.06
N SER A 82 -0.80 -16.24 -6.34
CA SER A 82 -1.34 -16.37 -7.69
C SER A 82 -2.63 -15.55 -7.90
N ARG A 83 -3.12 -14.91 -6.85
CA ARG A 83 -4.39 -14.17 -6.87
C ARG A 83 -4.20 -12.76 -6.37
N MET A 84 -4.94 -11.85 -7.00
CA MET A 84 -5.10 -10.49 -6.50
C MET A 84 -6.34 -10.43 -5.61
N GLY A 85 -6.20 -9.84 -4.42
CA GLY A 85 -7.31 -9.62 -3.53
C GLY A 85 -8.24 -8.52 -4.04
N ALA A 86 -9.40 -8.40 -3.39
CA ALA A 86 -10.41 -7.40 -3.75
C ALA A 86 -9.88 -5.97 -3.64
N SER A 87 -9.03 -5.69 -2.65
CA SER A 87 -8.43 -4.36 -2.47
C SER A 87 -7.54 -3.97 -3.64
N VAL A 88 -6.75 -4.89 -4.17
CA VAL A 88 -5.87 -4.63 -5.34
C VAL A 88 -6.70 -4.41 -6.59
N ARG A 89 -7.75 -5.19 -6.80
CA ARG A 89 -8.64 -5.00 -7.94
C ARG A 89 -9.26 -3.60 -7.94
N LEU A 90 -9.68 -3.14 -6.78
CA LEU A 90 -10.23 -1.79 -6.61
C LEU A 90 -9.19 -0.70 -6.89
N ILE A 91 -7.96 -0.88 -6.39
CA ILE A 91 -6.84 0.04 -6.67
C ILE A 91 -6.55 0.11 -8.16
N LEU A 92 -6.47 -1.02 -8.83
CA LEU A 92 -6.21 -1.08 -10.28
C LEU A 92 -7.33 -0.43 -11.07
N GLU A 93 -8.58 -0.71 -10.73
CA GLU A 93 -9.74 -0.11 -11.37
C GLU A 93 -9.72 1.41 -11.26
N ARG A 94 -9.50 1.93 -10.05
CA ARG A 94 -9.41 3.38 -9.79
C ARG A 94 -8.18 4.00 -10.46
N GLY A 95 -7.05 3.30 -10.44
CA GLY A 95 -5.82 3.76 -11.07
C GLY A 95 -5.96 3.86 -12.58
N VAL A 96 -6.53 2.86 -13.23
CA VAL A 96 -6.78 2.87 -14.67
C VAL A 96 -7.75 3.99 -15.05
N ALA A 97 -8.81 4.19 -14.27
CA ALA A 97 -9.75 5.28 -14.49
C ALA A 97 -9.07 6.65 -14.40
N ALA A 98 -8.19 6.84 -13.43
CA ALA A 98 -7.44 8.09 -13.27
C ALA A 98 -6.38 8.29 -14.35
N ALA A 99 -5.87 7.21 -14.95
CA ALA A 99 -4.85 7.24 -16.00
C ALA A 99 -5.43 7.29 -17.43
N ASP A 100 -6.73 7.26 -17.57
CA ASP A 100 -7.50 7.12 -18.81
C ASP A 100 -7.39 5.73 -19.46
N ASN A 101 -6.26 5.09 -19.36
CA ASN A 101 -6.07 3.74 -19.90
C ASN A 101 -4.88 3.03 -19.20
N LYS A 102 -4.79 1.72 -19.41
CA LYS A 102 -3.75 0.89 -18.81
C LYS A 102 -2.33 1.27 -19.21
N ARG A 103 -2.15 1.84 -20.41
CA ARG A 103 -0.81 2.21 -20.91
C ARG A 103 -0.23 3.41 -20.15
N ASN A 104 -1.10 4.27 -19.64
CA ASN A 104 -0.70 5.48 -18.90
C ASN A 104 -0.63 5.24 -17.39
N LEU A 105 -0.87 4.03 -16.93
CA LEU A 105 -0.87 3.69 -15.52
C LEU A 105 0.55 3.80 -14.95
N ARG A 106 0.70 4.66 -13.94
CA ARG A 106 1.97 4.91 -13.23
C ARG A 106 1.83 4.56 -11.74
N PRO A 107 2.94 4.38 -11.03
CA PRO A 107 2.89 4.16 -9.57
C PRO A 107 2.07 5.22 -8.83
N ALA A 108 2.12 6.49 -9.26
CA ALA A 108 1.34 7.56 -8.66
C ALA A 108 -0.18 7.32 -8.75
N HIS A 109 -0.67 6.76 -9.86
CA HIS A 109 -2.08 6.39 -9.99
C HIS A 109 -2.47 5.28 -9.02
N LEU A 110 -1.59 4.30 -8.84
CA LEU A 110 -1.80 3.21 -7.88
C LEU A 110 -1.82 3.75 -6.45
N LEU A 111 -0.90 4.66 -6.12
CA LEU A 111 -0.87 5.30 -4.81
C LEU A 111 -2.14 6.10 -4.54
N LEU A 112 -2.65 6.83 -5.51
CA LEU A 112 -3.96 7.51 -5.37
C LEU A 112 -5.08 6.52 -5.06
N GLY A 113 -5.08 5.37 -5.73
CA GLY A 113 -6.03 4.30 -5.47
C GLY A 113 -5.93 3.79 -4.02
N VAL A 114 -4.72 3.60 -3.52
CA VAL A 114 -4.46 3.20 -2.13
C VAL A 114 -4.96 4.25 -1.15
N LEU A 115 -4.64 5.52 -1.39
CA LEU A 115 -5.02 6.64 -0.51
C LEU A 115 -6.54 6.89 -0.48
N ARG A 116 -7.26 6.44 -1.48
CA ARG A 116 -8.72 6.53 -1.54
C ARG A 116 -9.45 5.38 -0.83
N LEU A 117 -8.73 4.36 -0.40
CA LEU A 117 -9.34 3.30 0.39
C LEU A 117 -9.80 3.87 1.73
N ASN A 118 -11.04 3.62 2.11
CA ASN A 118 -11.62 4.12 3.35
C ASN A 118 -11.97 3.00 4.34
N VAL A 119 -11.83 1.74 3.92
CA VAL A 119 -12.03 0.56 4.76
C VAL A 119 -10.89 -0.44 4.54
N GLY A 120 -10.62 -1.24 5.55
CA GLY A 120 -9.62 -2.29 5.48
C GLY A 120 -8.34 -1.96 6.25
N THR A 121 -7.35 -2.80 6.10
CA THR A 121 -6.08 -2.75 6.84
C THR A 121 -5.28 -1.47 6.57
N VAL A 122 -5.15 -1.09 5.29
CA VAL A 122 -4.29 0.04 4.90
C VAL A 122 -4.75 1.37 5.48
N PRO A 123 -6.03 1.80 5.34
CA PRO A 123 -6.46 3.07 5.95
C PRO A 123 -6.27 3.08 7.47
N ARG A 124 -6.51 1.97 8.15
CA ARG A 124 -6.30 1.88 9.60
C ARG A 124 -4.82 1.99 9.97
N ALA A 125 -3.96 1.31 9.23
CA ALA A 125 -2.51 1.39 9.46
C ALA A 125 -1.97 2.81 9.20
N LEU A 126 -2.38 3.44 8.10
CA LEU A 126 -1.95 4.79 7.77
C LEU A 126 -2.41 5.81 8.81
N ALA A 127 -3.60 5.63 9.37
CA ALA A 127 -4.08 6.48 10.47
C ALA A 127 -3.17 6.42 11.70
N LEU A 128 -2.55 5.26 11.96
CA LEU A 128 -1.62 5.09 13.09
C LEU A 128 -0.30 5.86 12.89
N THR A 129 0.06 6.20 11.67
CA THR A 129 1.30 6.92 11.39
C THR A 129 1.24 8.40 11.74
N GLY A 130 0.06 8.99 11.84
CA GLY A 130 -0.14 10.41 12.01
C GLY A 130 0.21 11.26 10.78
N ALA A 131 0.49 10.64 9.64
CA ALA A 131 0.80 11.36 8.41
C ALA A 131 -0.40 12.14 7.88
N ASP A 132 -0.13 13.30 7.28
CA ASP A 132 -1.14 14.11 6.59
C ASP A 132 -1.44 13.51 5.22
N LEU A 133 -2.44 12.62 5.17
CA LEU A 133 -2.80 11.89 3.96
C LEU A 133 -3.48 12.78 2.92
N ASP A 134 -4.18 13.83 3.35
CA ASP A 134 -4.80 14.78 2.43
C ASP A 134 -3.75 15.60 1.69
N GLU A 135 -2.73 16.08 2.39
CA GLU A 135 -1.60 16.77 1.78
C GLU A 135 -0.81 15.83 0.85
N LEU A 136 -0.56 14.60 1.27
CA LEU A 136 0.10 13.60 0.43
C LEU A 136 -0.70 13.35 -0.85
N THR A 137 -2.01 13.18 -0.74
CA THR A 137 -2.90 12.99 -1.89
C THR A 137 -2.82 14.16 -2.85
N ALA A 138 -2.85 15.39 -2.34
CA ALA A 138 -2.72 16.58 -3.15
C ALA A 138 -1.38 16.65 -3.88
N ARG A 139 -0.29 16.31 -3.20
CA ARG A 139 1.05 16.29 -3.80
C ARG A 139 1.21 15.21 -4.87
N VAL A 140 0.62 14.03 -4.64
CA VAL A 140 0.63 12.95 -5.64
C VAL A 140 -0.14 13.38 -6.89
N ARG A 141 -1.30 14.01 -6.74
CA ARG A 141 -2.08 14.53 -7.86
C ARG A 141 -1.31 15.58 -8.66
N ARG A 142 -0.61 16.48 -7.98
CA ARG A 142 0.22 17.51 -8.63
C ARG A 142 1.41 16.93 -9.39
N SER A 143 1.89 15.74 -9.00
CA SER A 143 2.98 15.06 -9.68
C SER A 143 2.55 14.39 -10.99
N LEU A 144 1.26 14.21 -11.20
CA LEU A 144 0.73 13.61 -12.42
C LEU A 144 0.55 14.69 -13.49
N PRO A 145 0.83 14.39 -14.78
CA PRO A 145 0.59 15.34 -15.85
C PRO A 145 -0.90 15.66 -15.98
N ASP A 146 -1.20 16.93 -16.21
CA ASP A 146 -2.56 17.37 -16.47
C ASP A 146 -3.11 16.69 -17.72
N GLU A 147 -4.39 16.32 -17.69
CA GLU A 147 -5.06 15.72 -18.85
C GLU A 147 -5.02 16.64 -20.07
N ALA A 148 -4.94 17.95 -19.85
CA ALA A 148 -4.81 18.94 -20.92
C ALA A 148 -3.47 18.84 -21.68
N GLU A 149 -2.40 18.33 -21.06
CA GLU A 149 -1.10 18.13 -21.69
C GLU A 149 -1.00 16.84 -22.52
N LYS A 150 -1.98 15.94 -22.38
CA LYS A 150 -2.01 14.66 -23.09
C LYS A 150 -2.66 14.74 -24.48
N ARG A 151 -3.12 15.89 -24.90
CA ARG A 151 -3.74 16.12 -26.22
C ARG A 151 -2.76 16.68 -27.24
#